data_eb49cc9d18f3fbde279e025d38a77f63
#
_entry.id   eb49cc9d18f3fbde279e025d38a77f63
#
_cell.length_a   1.000
_cell.length_b   1.000
_cell.length_c   1.000
_cell.angle_alpha   90.00
_cell.angle_beta   90.00
_cell.angle_gamma   90.00
#
_symmetry.space_group_name_H-M   'P 1'
#
loop_
_entity.id
_entity.type
_entity.pdbx_description
1 polymer ?
#
loop_
_entity_poly.entity_id
_entity_poly.type
_entity_poly.pdbx_seq_one_letter_code
_entity_poly.pdbx_strand_id
1 'polypeptide(L)'
;MAEKKNKKKDEALEIAMSQIVKSYGKGSIMRLGEESAAIDIDVIPTSSISLDTALGVGGIPRGRITEIYGPESSGKTTLALHIVANAQKAGGMAAFIDVEHALDPRYSKVLGVDLDSLLISQPDSGEQALDITETLVRSNAIDVIIVDSVAAMVPRAEIEGDMGDSHMGLQARLMSQALRKLTAVISKSKTSVIFINQIRHKIGVFFGSPETTTGGNALKFYASIRLDIRRIATIKKGEAAVGNRVRVKVVKNKVAPPFRQAEFDVMYNQGICKEAGILDMAVEQKLIEKAGSWFSYNEEKISQGREGAIRYLTEKPDVRDKLEKQIRESTGLKPA
;
A
#
# COMPACT_ATOMS: atom_id res chain seq x y z
N MET A 1 44.06 -29.88 7.39
CA MET A 1 43.13 -30.13 8.53
C MET A 1 41.87 -29.28 8.43
N ALA A 2 41.91 -28.01 7.98
CA ALA A 2 40.73 -27.14 7.86
C ALA A 2 39.72 -27.65 6.81
N GLU A 3 40.16 -28.12 5.64
CA GLU A 3 39.28 -28.64 4.59
C GLU A 3 38.48 -29.89 4.98
N LYS A 4 39.12 -30.85 5.68
CA LYS A 4 38.43 -32.05 6.21
C LYS A 4 37.38 -31.69 7.28
N LYS A 5 37.58 -30.60 8.04
CA LYS A 5 36.66 -30.15 9.08
C LYS A 5 35.46 -29.43 8.46
N ASN A 6 35.66 -28.70 7.32
CA ASN A 6 34.56 -28.09 6.56
C ASN A 6 33.67 -29.15 5.87
N LYS A 7 34.30 -30.16 5.24
CA LYS A 7 33.55 -31.25 4.58
C LYS A 7 32.62 -32.01 5.51
N LYS A 8 33.08 -32.32 6.74
CA LYS A 8 32.22 -32.92 7.76
C LYS A 8 31.09 -32.03 8.26
N LYS A 9 31.30 -30.70 8.27
CA LYS A 9 30.23 -29.76 8.65
C LYS A 9 29.19 -29.66 7.55
N ASP A 10 29.61 -29.64 6.28
CA ASP A 10 28.70 -29.59 5.14
C ASP A 10 27.85 -30.88 5.07
N GLU A 11 28.43 -32.05 5.25
CA GLU A 11 27.69 -33.32 5.32
C GLU A 11 26.68 -33.34 6.47
N ALA A 12 27.04 -32.86 7.65
CA ALA A 12 26.12 -32.76 8.77
C ALA A 12 24.99 -31.78 8.53
N LEU A 13 25.26 -30.66 7.83
CA LEU A 13 24.26 -29.67 7.46
C LEU A 13 23.26 -30.23 6.43
N GLU A 14 23.72 -30.96 5.41
CA GLU A 14 22.88 -31.62 4.42
C GLU A 14 21.94 -32.66 5.06
N ILE A 15 22.44 -33.44 6.01
CA ILE A 15 21.62 -34.40 6.77
C ILE A 15 20.54 -33.64 7.56
N ALA A 16 20.89 -32.56 8.25
CA ALA A 16 19.96 -31.76 9.05
C ALA A 16 18.88 -31.10 8.11
N MET A 17 19.28 -30.55 6.97
CA MET A 17 18.35 -29.98 5.98
C MET A 17 17.39 -31.06 5.45
N SER A 18 17.89 -32.24 5.12
CA SER A 18 17.07 -33.38 4.67
C SER A 18 16.05 -33.82 5.73
N GLN A 19 16.43 -33.86 6.99
CA GLN A 19 15.53 -34.16 8.11
C GLN A 19 14.44 -33.10 8.28
N ILE A 20 14.80 -31.80 8.17
CA ILE A 20 13.84 -30.69 8.22
C ILE A 20 12.84 -30.79 7.09
N VAL A 21 13.32 -30.99 5.86
CA VAL A 21 12.44 -31.14 4.68
C VAL A 21 11.51 -32.36 4.81
N LYS A 22 12.02 -33.48 5.37
CA LYS A 22 11.21 -34.67 5.62
C LYS A 22 10.14 -34.44 6.69
N SER A 23 10.44 -33.67 7.73
CA SER A 23 9.52 -33.43 8.86
C SER A 23 8.50 -32.32 8.56
N TYR A 24 8.89 -31.29 7.79
CA TYR A 24 8.09 -30.07 7.61
C TYR A 24 7.72 -29.78 6.15
N GLY A 25 8.18 -30.60 5.20
CA GLY A 25 7.89 -30.46 3.77
C GLY A 25 8.92 -29.62 3.01
N LYS A 26 8.84 -29.70 1.65
CA LYS A 26 9.68 -28.89 0.77
C LYS A 26 9.48 -27.39 1.02
N GLY A 27 10.57 -26.61 1.02
CA GLY A 27 10.54 -25.17 1.27
C GLY A 27 10.58 -24.77 2.74
N SER A 28 10.62 -25.72 3.68
CA SER A 28 10.77 -25.44 5.12
C SER A 28 12.14 -24.86 5.49
N ILE A 29 13.15 -25.19 4.70
CA ILE A 29 14.51 -24.65 4.79
C ILE A 29 15.11 -24.56 3.38
N MET A 30 15.84 -23.48 3.09
CA MET A 30 16.55 -23.28 1.83
C MET A 30 17.80 -22.44 2.03
N ARG A 31 18.77 -22.55 1.15
CA ARG A 31 19.92 -21.64 1.10
C ARG A 31 19.52 -20.38 0.32
N LEU A 32 19.64 -19.22 0.92
CA LEU A 32 19.21 -17.95 0.30
C LEU A 32 19.90 -17.65 -1.04
N GLY A 33 21.09 -18.21 -1.31
CA GLY A 33 21.86 -18.01 -2.54
C GLY A 33 21.52 -18.93 -3.72
N GLU A 34 20.78 -20.02 -3.48
CA GLU A 34 20.51 -21.03 -4.53
C GLU A 34 19.27 -20.72 -5.38
N GLU A 35 18.27 -20.00 -4.84
CA GLU A 35 17.03 -19.62 -5.54
C GLU A 35 16.77 -18.10 -5.57
N SER A 36 17.58 -17.30 -4.92
CA SER A 36 17.28 -15.87 -4.72
C SER A 36 18.22 -14.93 -5.44
N ALA A 37 18.51 -15.17 -6.68
CA ALA A 37 18.88 -14.07 -7.56
C ALA A 37 17.63 -13.22 -7.79
N ALA A 38 17.46 -12.17 -6.97
CA ALA A 38 16.31 -11.29 -6.94
C ALA A 38 14.99 -12.03 -6.61
N ILE A 39 14.57 -12.01 -5.35
CA ILE A 39 13.18 -12.32 -4.98
C ILE A 39 12.32 -11.32 -5.75
N ASP A 40 11.77 -11.78 -6.85
CA ASP A 40 10.84 -11.03 -7.65
C ASP A 40 9.56 -10.87 -6.81
N ILE A 41 9.39 -9.69 -6.21
CA ILE A 41 8.25 -9.40 -5.35
C ILE A 41 7.10 -8.99 -6.25
N ASP A 42 6.08 -9.84 -6.33
CA ASP A 42 4.82 -9.47 -6.97
C ASP A 42 4.19 -8.30 -6.24
N VAL A 43 3.71 -7.31 -7.00
CA VAL A 43 3.14 -6.08 -6.46
C VAL A 43 1.82 -5.73 -7.13
N ILE A 44 1.04 -4.89 -6.46
CA ILE A 44 -0.14 -4.22 -7.01
C ILE A 44 0.21 -2.73 -7.15
N PRO A 45 0.21 -2.14 -8.35
CA PRO A 45 0.50 -0.72 -8.57
C PRO A 45 -0.48 0.18 -7.83
N THR A 46 -0.01 1.37 -7.41
CA THR A 46 -0.82 2.31 -6.62
C THR A 46 -1.58 3.35 -7.46
N SER A 47 -1.47 3.35 -8.77
CA SER A 47 -1.88 4.42 -9.71
C SER A 47 -1.03 5.69 -9.63
N SER A 48 -0.06 5.77 -8.71
CA SER A 48 0.88 6.88 -8.61
C SER A 48 2.29 6.38 -8.88
N ILE A 49 2.86 6.74 -10.04
CA ILE A 49 4.22 6.33 -10.41
C ILE A 49 5.26 6.83 -9.42
N SER A 50 5.05 8.02 -8.82
CA SER A 50 5.93 8.55 -7.78
C SER A 50 5.89 7.70 -6.51
N LEU A 51 4.71 7.19 -6.11
CA LEU A 51 4.58 6.30 -4.95
C LEU A 51 5.14 4.91 -5.25
N ASP A 52 4.87 4.36 -6.44
CA ASP A 52 5.43 3.08 -6.89
C ASP A 52 6.97 3.12 -6.87
N THR A 53 7.56 4.24 -7.30
CA THR A 53 9.01 4.51 -7.24
C THR A 53 9.50 4.66 -5.80
N ALA A 54 8.76 5.37 -4.95
CA ALA A 54 9.13 5.55 -3.54
C ALA A 54 9.08 4.23 -2.76
N LEU A 55 8.16 3.32 -3.11
CA LEU A 55 8.10 1.97 -2.57
C LEU A 55 9.28 1.08 -3.01
N GLY A 56 9.92 1.39 -4.13
CA GLY A 56 11.14 0.76 -4.62
C GLY A 56 10.95 -0.60 -5.28
N VAL A 57 9.72 -1.13 -5.27
CA VAL A 57 9.34 -2.42 -5.89
C VAL A 57 8.21 -2.27 -6.91
N GLY A 58 7.70 -1.05 -7.13
CA GLY A 58 6.68 -0.76 -8.15
C GLY A 58 5.24 -0.86 -7.70
N GLY A 59 4.97 -0.97 -6.39
CA GLY A 59 3.62 -1.03 -5.84
C GLY A 59 3.55 -1.64 -4.45
N ILE A 60 2.36 -2.01 -4.02
CA ILE A 60 2.09 -2.70 -2.76
C ILE A 60 2.47 -4.18 -2.90
N PRO A 61 3.37 -4.72 -2.05
CA PRO A 61 3.83 -6.09 -2.17
C PRO A 61 2.73 -7.10 -1.82
N ARG A 62 2.61 -8.16 -2.63
CA ARG A 62 1.74 -9.30 -2.33
C ARG A 62 2.28 -10.12 -1.16
N GLY A 63 1.40 -10.79 -0.44
CA GLY A 63 1.77 -11.61 0.71
C GLY A 63 2.28 -10.81 1.92
N ARG A 64 1.91 -9.52 2.02
CA ARG A 64 2.37 -8.63 3.07
C ARG A 64 1.22 -7.78 3.64
N ILE A 65 1.47 -7.31 4.87
CA ILE A 65 0.60 -6.34 5.54
C ILE A 65 1.14 -4.93 5.26
N THR A 66 0.26 -4.04 4.80
CA THR A 66 0.51 -2.61 4.63
C THR A 66 -0.40 -1.82 5.54
N GLU A 67 0.11 -0.80 6.22
CA GLU A 67 -0.67 0.20 6.93
C GLU A 67 -0.64 1.53 6.18
N ILE A 68 -1.82 2.08 5.87
CA ILE A 68 -2.00 3.44 5.32
C ILE A 68 -2.65 4.27 6.41
N TYR A 69 -1.96 5.31 6.88
CA TYR A 69 -2.49 6.14 7.95
C TYR A 69 -2.26 7.63 7.69
N GLY A 70 -3.08 8.46 8.30
CA GLY A 70 -3.01 9.91 8.14
C GLY A 70 -4.23 10.59 8.71
N PRO A 71 -4.27 11.93 8.67
CA PRO A 71 -5.43 12.73 9.07
C PRO A 71 -6.68 12.35 8.27
N GLU A 72 -7.83 12.77 8.75
CA GLU A 72 -9.08 12.71 8.00
C GLU A 72 -8.97 13.44 6.67
N SER A 73 -9.69 12.96 5.65
CA SER A 73 -9.71 13.55 4.30
C SER A 73 -8.33 13.69 3.62
N SER A 74 -7.33 12.89 4.04
CA SER A 74 -6.00 12.88 3.43
C SER A 74 -5.88 12.01 2.17
N GLY A 75 -6.94 11.24 1.81
CA GLY A 75 -6.96 10.36 0.63
C GLY A 75 -6.59 8.90 0.89
N LYS A 76 -6.68 8.42 2.15
CA LYS A 76 -6.38 7.01 2.52
C LYS A 76 -7.24 6.02 1.74
N THR A 77 -8.56 6.16 1.85
CA THR A 77 -9.54 5.30 1.17
C THR A 77 -9.44 5.43 -0.35
N THR A 78 -9.21 6.64 -0.88
CA THR A 78 -8.97 6.85 -2.31
C THR A 78 -7.76 6.07 -2.82
N LEU A 79 -6.64 6.12 -2.11
CA LEU A 79 -5.44 5.34 -2.45
C LEU A 79 -5.72 3.84 -2.40
N ALA A 80 -6.41 3.36 -1.37
CA ALA A 80 -6.78 1.96 -1.22
C ALA A 80 -7.70 1.47 -2.36
N LEU A 81 -8.69 2.27 -2.76
CA LEU A 81 -9.58 1.95 -3.87
C LEU A 81 -8.86 1.91 -5.23
N HIS A 82 -7.87 2.77 -5.46
CA HIS A 82 -7.02 2.66 -6.65
C HIS A 82 -6.21 1.37 -6.68
N ILE A 83 -5.71 0.91 -5.52
CA ILE A 83 -5.01 -0.37 -5.41
C ILE A 83 -5.98 -1.53 -5.71
N VAL A 84 -7.21 -1.49 -5.20
CA VAL A 84 -8.28 -2.44 -5.54
C VAL A 84 -8.53 -2.46 -7.04
N ALA A 85 -8.76 -1.30 -7.67
CA ALA A 85 -9.00 -1.20 -9.10
C ALA A 85 -7.85 -1.78 -9.94
N ASN A 86 -6.60 -1.55 -9.52
CA ASN A 86 -5.44 -2.11 -10.21
C ASN A 86 -5.31 -3.62 -10.03
N ALA A 87 -5.65 -4.16 -8.84
CA ALA A 87 -5.71 -5.60 -8.62
C ALA A 87 -6.74 -6.27 -9.54
N GLN A 88 -7.95 -5.69 -9.64
CA GLN A 88 -9.02 -6.18 -10.50
C GLN A 88 -8.66 -6.08 -11.99
N LYS A 89 -8.03 -4.99 -12.44
CA LYS A 89 -7.51 -4.83 -13.82
C LYS A 89 -6.50 -5.91 -14.20
N ALA A 90 -5.73 -6.39 -13.24
CA ALA A 90 -4.80 -7.50 -13.42
C ALA A 90 -5.48 -8.90 -13.35
N GLY A 91 -6.82 -8.95 -13.29
CA GLY A 91 -7.60 -10.19 -13.18
C GLY A 91 -7.69 -10.75 -11.75
N GLY A 92 -7.26 -9.99 -10.75
CA GLY A 92 -7.29 -10.40 -9.34
C GLY A 92 -8.62 -10.11 -8.66
N MET A 93 -8.86 -10.83 -7.55
CA MET A 93 -10.04 -10.66 -6.70
C MET A 93 -9.73 -9.73 -5.53
N ALA A 94 -10.71 -8.87 -5.19
CA ALA A 94 -10.57 -7.91 -4.11
C ALA A 94 -11.72 -8.01 -3.09
N ALA A 95 -11.40 -7.74 -1.83
CA ALA A 95 -12.40 -7.61 -0.77
C ALA A 95 -12.21 -6.30 0.01
N PHE A 96 -13.31 -5.71 0.44
CA PHE A 96 -13.34 -4.49 1.24
C PHE A 96 -14.12 -4.75 2.53
N ILE A 97 -13.45 -4.67 3.65
CA ILE A 97 -14.04 -4.81 4.99
C ILE A 97 -14.30 -3.40 5.51
N ASP A 98 -15.55 -2.95 5.33
CA ASP A 98 -16.01 -1.59 5.63
C ASP A 98 -16.51 -1.50 7.07
N VAL A 99 -15.59 -1.32 8.01
CA VAL A 99 -15.91 -1.20 9.44
C VAL A 99 -16.48 0.20 9.78
N GLU A 100 -16.20 1.21 8.95
CA GLU A 100 -16.74 2.56 9.11
C GLU A 100 -18.14 2.71 8.50
N HIS A 101 -18.62 1.74 7.70
CA HIS A 101 -19.88 1.79 6.95
C HIS A 101 -19.98 3.03 6.04
N ALA A 102 -18.86 3.42 5.44
CA ALA A 102 -18.72 4.70 4.74
C ALA A 102 -18.28 4.56 3.27
N LEU A 103 -18.22 3.33 2.72
CA LEU A 103 -17.84 3.12 1.34
C LEU A 103 -18.90 3.69 0.39
N ASP A 104 -18.50 4.63 -0.47
CA ASP A 104 -19.34 5.16 -1.55
C ASP A 104 -19.14 4.34 -2.84
N PRO A 105 -20.16 3.57 -3.29
CA PRO A 105 -20.06 2.79 -4.52
C PRO A 105 -19.91 3.66 -5.78
N ARG A 106 -20.51 4.85 -5.79
CA ARG A 106 -20.42 5.77 -6.95
C ARG A 106 -19.00 6.27 -7.12
N TYR A 107 -18.39 6.69 -6.02
CA TYR A 107 -16.99 7.13 -6.04
C TYR A 107 -16.05 5.98 -6.37
N SER A 108 -16.26 4.79 -5.81
CA SER A 108 -15.47 3.59 -6.12
C SER A 108 -15.50 3.27 -7.62
N LYS A 109 -16.67 3.34 -8.26
CA LYS A 109 -16.82 3.17 -9.71
C LYS A 109 -16.04 4.19 -10.53
N VAL A 110 -16.05 5.47 -10.10
CA VAL A 110 -15.28 6.54 -10.75
C VAL A 110 -13.77 6.27 -10.68
N LEU A 111 -13.28 5.68 -9.59
CA LEU A 111 -11.88 5.29 -9.44
C LEU A 111 -11.50 4.02 -10.23
N GLY A 112 -12.46 3.42 -10.92
CA GLY A 112 -12.26 2.25 -11.78
C GLY A 112 -12.40 0.91 -11.07
N VAL A 113 -13.02 0.88 -9.88
CA VAL A 113 -13.37 -0.36 -9.19
C VAL A 113 -14.54 -1.02 -9.90
N ASP A 114 -14.38 -2.29 -10.22
CA ASP A 114 -15.47 -3.16 -10.66
C ASP A 114 -16.29 -3.58 -9.44
N LEU A 115 -17.51 -3.02 -9.32
CA LEU A 115 -18.38 -3.25 -8.18
C LEU A 115 -18.99 -4.64 -8.19
N ASP A 116 -19.18 -5.24 -9.37
CA ASP A 116 -19.81 -6.56 -9.52
C ASP A 116 -18.89 -7.68 -9.03
N SER A 117 -17.57 -7.46 -9.09
CA SER A 117 -16.55 -8.40 -8.62
C SER A 117 -15.95 -8.05 -7.25
N LEU A 118 -16.32 -6.89 -6.64
CA LEU A 118 -15.83 -6.51 -5.33
C LEU A 118 -16.62 -7.19 -4.22
N LEU A 119 -15.95 -7.99 -3.39
CA LEU A 119 -16.54 -8.50 -2.16
C LEU A 119 -16.56 -7.39 -1.09
N ILE A 120 -17.73 -7.13 -0.52
CA ILE A 120 -17.88 -6.18 0.59
C ILE A 120 -18.41 -6.88 1.83
N SER A 121 -17.87 -6.52 2.99
CA SER A 121 -18.36 -6.94 4.30
C SER A 121 -18.41 -5.76 5.24
N GLN A 122 -19.49 -5.66 6.02
CA GLN A 122 -19.70 -4.61 7.01
C GLN A 122 -19.90 -5.26 8.40
N PRO A 123 -18.80 -5.62 9.08
CA PRO A 123 -18.85 -6.34 10.34
C PRO A 123 -19.25 -5.43 11.50
N ASP A 124 -19.96 -5.99 12.49
CA ASP A 124 -20.43 -5.27 13.68
C ASP A 124 -19.34 -5.13 14.76
N SER A 125 -18.28 -5.97 14.72
CA SER A 125 -17.21 -5.97 15.72
C SER A 125 -15.83 -6.16 15.10
N GLY A 126 -14.78 -5.75 15.83
CA GLY A 126 -13.40 -5.95 15.43
C GLY A 126 -13.01 -7.42 15.28
N GLU A 127 -13.55 -8.30 16.14
CA GLU A 127 -13.34 -9.75 16.04
C GLU A 127 -13.91 -10.28 14.73
N GLN A 128 -15.15 -9.90 14.38
CA GLN A 128 -15.79 -10.33 13.13
C GLN A 128 -15.02 -9.84 11.91
N ALA A 129 -14.57 -8.57 11.90
CA ALA A 129 -13.76 -8.01 10.81
C ALA A 129 -12.48 -8.82 10.58
N LEU A 130 -11.79 -9.19 11.65
CA LEU A 130 -10.52 -9.91 11.59
C LEU A 130 -10.70 -11.41 11.25
N ASP A 131 -11.78 -12.04 11.72
CA ASP A 131 -12.12 -13.43 11.40
C ASP A 131 -12.53 -13.57 9.93
N ILE A 132 -13.30 -12.63 9.38
CA ILE A 132 -13.64 -12.56 7.95
C ILE A 132 -12.35 -12.36 7.14
N THR A 133 -11.50 -11.45 7.55
CA THR A 133 -10.20 -11.21 6.89
C THR A 133 -9.37 -12.48 6.89
N GLU A 134 -9.24 -13.20 8.02
CA GLU A 134 -8.49 -14.45 8.12
C GLU A 134 -9.07 -15.52 7.18
N THR A 135 -10.39 -15.67 7.14
CA THR A 135 -11.09 -16.64 6.29
C THR A 135 -10.83 -16.38 4.81
N LEU A 136 -10.93 -15.11 4.39
CA LEU A 136 -10.66 -14.71 3.00
C LEU A 136 -9.18 -14.93 2.63
N VAL A 137 -8.23 -14.62 3.50
CA VAL A 137 -6.80 -14.88 3.28
C VAL A 137 -6.54 -16.39 3.14
N ARG A 138 -7.16 -17.23 3.98
CA ARG A 138 -7.00 -18.68 3.93
C ARG A 138 -7.58 -19.34 2.69
N SER A 139 -8.53 -18.69 2.03
CA SER A 139 -9.10 -19.22 0.78
C SER A 139 -8.11 -19.26 -0.39
N ASN A 140 -7.02 -18.48 -0.31
CA ASN A 140 -6.05 -18.24 -1.40
C ASN A 140 -6.67 -17.69 -2.69
N ALA A 141 -7.91 -17.22 -2.64
CA ALA A 141 -8.63 -16.72 -3.81
C ALA A 141 -8.63 -15.18 -3.92
N ILE A 142 -8.14 -14.48 -2.89
CA ILE A 142 -8.20 -13.01 -2.81
C ILE A 142 -6.79 -12.43 -2.95
N ASP A 143 -6.64 -11.47 -3.86
CA ASP A 143 -5.37 -10.79 -4.12
C ASP A 143 -5.13 -9.61 -3.19
N VAL A 144 -6.19 -8.86 -2.87
CA VAL A 144 -6.12 -7.70 -1.98
C VAL A 144 -7.33 -7.62 -1.07
N ILE A 145 -7.09 -7.34 0.20
CA ILE A 145 -8.13 -7.05 1.21
C ILE A 145 -7.83 -5.69 1.80
N ILE A 146 -8.82 -4.80 1.75
CA ILE A 146 -8.81 -3.52 2.46
C ILE A 146 -9.61 -3.66 3.74
N VAL A 147 -9.08 -3.16 4.84
CA VAL A 147 -9.79 -3.06 6.13
C VAL A 147 -9.86 -1.59 6.52
N ASP A 148 -11.03 -0.98 6.40
CA ASP A 148 -11.26 0.46 6.63
C ASP A 148 -12.30 0.65 7.76
N SER A 149 -11.93 1.07 8.94
CA SER A 149 -10.57 1.32 9.42
C SER A 149 -10.31 0.62 10.76
N VAL A 150 -9.02 0.50 11.12
CA VAL A 150 -8.64 -0.01 12.47
C VAL A 150 -9.26 0.82 13.59
N ALA A 151 -9.43 2.13 13.37
CA ALA A 151 -10.01 3.02 14.37
C ALA A 151 -11.47 2.69 14.72
N ALA A 152 -12.23 2.12 13.78
CA ALA A 152 -13.61 1.73 13.93
C ALA A 152 -13.79 0.28 14.43
N MET A 153 -12.72 -0.49 14.57
CA MET A 153 -12.78 -1.86 15.11
C MET A 153 -13.04 -1.84 16.62
N VAL A 154 -14.30 -1.89 17.01
CA VAL A 154 -14.71 -1.99 18.41
C VAL A 154 -14.69 -3.45 18.84
N PRO A 155 -13.99 -3.83 19.93
CA PRO A 155 -14.06 -5.17 20.49
C PRO A 155 -15.48 -5.53 20.95
N ARG A 156 -15.90 -6.79 20.78
CA ARG A 156 -17.22 -7.26 21.17
C ARG A 156 -17.54 -6.97 22.64
N ALA A 157 -16.57 -7.19 23.54
CA ALA A 157 -16.73 -6.92 24.95
C ALA A 157 -17.00 -5.42 25.27
N GLU A 158 -16.56 -4.52 24.39
CA GLU A 158 -16.86 -3.08 24.51
C GLU A 158 -18.26 -2.76 23.99
N ILE A 159 -18.73 -3.48 22.98
CA ILE A 159 -20.11 -3.34 22.43
C ILE A 159 -21.14 -3.86 23.42
N GLU A 160 -20.84 -4.98 24.11
CA GLU A 160 -21.71 -5.64 25.06
C GLU A 160 -21.66 -5.01 26.48
N GLY A 161 -20.67 -4.13 26.74
CA GLY A 161 -20.52 -3.43 28.01
C GLY A 161 -21.45 -2.23 28.17
N ASP A 162 -21.56 -1.70 29.38
CA ASP A 162 -22.34 -0.50 29.67
C ASP A 162 -21.59 0.79 29.25
N MET A 163 -22.35 1.82 28.93
CA MET A 163 -21.80 3.14 28.62
C MET A 163 -21.07 3.70 29.83
N GLY A 164 -19.74 3.91 29.66
CA GLY A 164 -18.85 4.43 30.69
C GLY A 164 -17.88 3.39 31.25
N ASP A 165 -18.03 2.13 30.89
CA ASP A 165 -17.09 1.09 31.26
C ASP A 165 -15.69 1.33 30.68
N SER A 166 -14.67 0.98 31.47
CA SER A 166 -13.28 1.15 31.04
C SER A 166 -12.78 -0.09 30.29
N HIS A 167 -12.69 0.04 28.97
CA HIS A 167 -12.21 -1.02 28.06
C HIS A 167 -10.78 -0.80 27.57
N MET A 168 -9.92 -0.21 28.42
CA MET A 168 -8.56 0.15 28.04
C MET A 168 -7.75 -1.04 27.50
N GLY A 169 -7.21 -0.89 26.30
CA GLY A 169 -6.28 -1.84 25.69
C GLY A 169 -6.92 -3.08 25.04
N LEU A 170 -8.23 -3.26 25.04
CA LEU A 170 -8.90 -4.41 24.40
C LEU A 170 -8.63 -4.44 22.89
N GLN A 171 -8.80 -3.31 22.20
CA GLN A 171 -8.49 -3.20 20.77
C GLN A 171 -7.01 -3.55 20.46
N ALA A 172 -6.07 -3.10 21.29
CA ALA A 172 -4.66 -3.41 21.10
C ALA A 172 -4.34 -4.91 21.32
N ARG A 173 -5.03 -5.58 22.25
CA ARG A 173 -4.92 -7.03 22.47
C ARG A 173 -5.49 -7.80 21.27
N LEU A 174 -6.68 -7.42 20.81
CA LEU A 174 -7.34 -8.00 19.64
C LEU A 174 -6.43 -7.90 18.41
N MET A 175 -5.91 -6.71 18.09
CA MET A 175 -4.99 -6.51 16.98
C MET A 175 -3.71 -7.33 17.13
N SER A 176 -3.15 -7.43 18.33
CA SER A 176 -1.93 -8.22 18.57
C SER A 176 -2.17 -9.72 18.34
N GLN A 177 -3.31 -10.23 18.75
CA GLN A 177 -3.69 -11.63 18.57
C GLN A 177 -3.95 -11.94 17.08
N ALA A 178 -4.74 -11.12 16.41
CA ALA A 178 -5.09 -11.30 15.01
C ALA A 178 -3.87 -11.20 14.09
N LEU A 179 -3.05 -10.17 14.23
CA LEU A 179 -1.87 -9.98 13.38
C LEU A 179 -0.84 -11.10 13.53
N ARG A 180 -0.73 -11.72 14.72
CA ARG A 180 0.11 -12.89 14.95
C ARG A 180 -0.34 -14.08 14.11
N LYS A 181 -1.66 -14.31 14.00
CA LYS A 181 -2.25 -15.37 13.18
C LYS A 181 -2.15 -15.03 11.68
N LEU A 182 -2.57 -13.82 11.31
CA LEU A 182 -2.68 -13.36 9.93
C LEU A 182 -1.32 -13.34 9.21
N THR A 183 -0.24 -12.93 9.87
CA THR A 183 1.06 -12.74 9.21
C THR A 183 1.55 -14.02 8.52
N ALA A 184 1.43 -15.18 9.19
CA ALA A 184 1.87 -16.46 8.63
C ALA A 184 1.01 -16.91 7.44
N VAL A 185 -0.30 -16.67 7.50
CA VAL A 185 -1.25 -17.08 6.45
C VAL A 185 -1.12 -16.16 5.23
N ILE A 186 -1.04 -14.84 5.46
CA ILE A 186 -0.87 -13.81 4.42
C ILE A 186 0.39 -14.09 3.58
N SER A 187 1.51 -14.44 4.22
CA SER A 187 2.75 -14.75 3.50
C SER A 187 2.61 -15.96 2.56
N LYS A 188 1.79 -16.95 2.95
CA LYS A 188 1.56 -18.17 2.16
C LYS A 188 0.55 -17.94 1.03
N SER A 189 -0.52 -17.18 1.30
CA SER A 189 -1.61 -16.92 0.33
C SER A 189 -1.23 -15.90 -0.74
N LYS A 190 -0.13 -15.15 -0.56
CA LYS A 190 0.24 -13.99 -1.40
C LYS A 190 -0.82 -12.88 -1.45
N THR A 191 -1.79 -12.88 -0.55
CA THR A 191 -2.79 -11.83 -0.43
C THR A 191 -2.14 -10.57 0.13
N SER A 192 -2.38 -9.40 -0.46
CA SER A 192 -2.04 -8.10 0.14
C SER A 192 -3.13 -7.71 1.13
N VAL A 193 -2.80 -7.47 2.41
CA VAL A 193 -3.77 -6.96 3.37
C VAL A 193 -3.40 -5.54 3.75
N ILE A 194 -4.31 -4.60 3.49
CA ILE A 194 -4.11 -3.17 3.72
C ILE A 194 -5.02 -2.72 4.84
N PHE A 195 -4.43 -2.28 5.94
CA PHE A 195 -5.15 -1.66 7.04
C PHE A 195 -5.12 -0.13 6.89
N ILE A 196 -6.28 0.49 6.81
CA ILE A 196 -6.42 1.94 6.91
C ILE A 196 -6.50 2.30 8.40
N ASN A 197 -5.79 3.36 8.80
CA ASN A 197 -5.72 3.77 10.19
C ASN A 197 -5.80 5.30 10.33
N GLN A 198 -6.25 5.74 11.50
CA GLN A 198 -6.37 7.15 11.85
C GLN A 198 -5.24 7.54 12.80
N ILE A 199 -4.88 8.83 12.79
CA ILE A 199 -3.95 9.42 13.74
C ILE A 199 -4.70 9.84 15.00
N ARG A 200 -4.08 9.60 16.15
CA ARG A 200 -4.48 10.11 17.47
C ARG A 200 -3.30 10.82 18.11
N HIS A 201 -3.58 11.75 18.99
CA HIS A 201 -2.57 12.47 19.72
C HIS A 201 -2.46 11.94 21.15
N LYS A 202 -1.25 11.60 21.57
CA LYS A 202 -0.97 11.23 22.97
C LYS A 202 -0.93 12.50 23.82
N ILE A 203 -1.66 12.49 24.92
CA ILE A 203 -1.63 13.59 25.92
C ILE A 203 -0.33 13.49 26.71
N GLY A 204 0.30 14.64 27.02
CA GLY A 204 1.46 14.71 27.89
C GLY A 204 2.82 14.37 27.25
N VAL A 205 2.91 14.31 25.92
CA VAL A 205 4.19 14.12 25.21
C VAL A 205 4.85 15.49 25.01
N PHE A 206 5.90 15.78 25.79
CA PHE A 206 6.66 17.03 25.68
C PHE A 206 7.82 16.97 24.67
N PHE A 207 8.31 15.77 24.34
CA PHE A 207 9.41 15.55 23.39
C PHE A 207 9.04 14.49 22.35
N GLY A 208 9.43 14.73 21.08
CA GLY A 208 9.12 13.84 19.96
C GLY A 208 7.72 14.09 19.38
N SER A 209 7.28 13.20 18.48
CA SER A 209 5.95 13.32 17.87
C SER A 209 4.87 12.78 18.81
N PRO A 210 3.85 13.57 19.13
CA PRO A 210 2.71 13.10 19.92
C PRO A 210 1.80 12.17 19.11
N GLU A 211 1.96 12.13 17.79
CA GLU A 211 1.09 11.36 16.89
C GLU A 211 1.29 9.84 17.06
N THR A 212 0.19 9.12 17.12
CA THR A 212 0.17 7.66 17.14
C THR A 212 -1.02 7.16 16.34
N THR A 213 -0.98 5.90 15.89
CA THR A 213 -2.10 5.24 15.25
C THR A 213 -2.91 4.42 16.27
N THR A 214 -4.20 4.15 15.99
CA THR A 214 -5.08 3.32 16.82
C THR A 214 -4.68 1.83 16.75
N GLY A 215 -5.26 0.98 17.62
CA GLY A 215 -4.98 -0.46 17.65
C GLY A 215 -3.64 -0.85 18.29
N GLY A 216 -3.01 0.07 19.04
CA GLY A 216 -1.76 -0.19 19.76
C GLY A 216 -0.52 -0.24 18.87
N ASN A 217 0.48 -1.02 19.28
CA ASN A 217 1.76 -1.09 18.57
C ASN A 217 1.89 -2.29 17.62
N ALA A 218 0.96 -3.26 17.68
CA ALA A 218 1.11 -4.51 16.94
C ALA A 218 1.23 -4.27 15.42
N LEU A 219 0.36 -3.44 14.84
CA LEU A 219 0.39 -3.15 13.40
C LEU A 219 1.71 -2.48 12.98
N LYS A 220 2.30 -1.63 13.83
CA LYS A 220 3.61 -1.01 13.58
C LYS A 220 4.73 -2.04 13.44
N PHE A 221 4.65 -3.16 14.15
CA PHE A 221 5.64 -4.24 14.07
C PHE A 221 5.35 -5.20 12.92
N TYR A 222 4.09 -5.63 12.75
CA TYR A 222 3.70 -6.63 11.76
C TYR A 222 3.63 -6.09 10.33
N ALA A 223 3.24 -4.84 10.11
CA ALA A 223 3.25 -4.24 8.79
C ALA A 223 4.64 -4.27 8.16
N SER A 224 4.72 -4.71 6.90
CA SER A 224 5.93 -4.63 6.08
C SER A 224 6.13 -3.25 5.50
N ILE A 225 5.04 -2.57 5.17
CA ILE A 225 5.01 -1.20 4.67
C ILE A 225 4.11 -0.36 5.55
N ARG A 226 4.53 0.87 5.84
CA ARG A 226 3.72 1.88 6.51
C ARG A 226 3.82 3.19 5.76
N LEU A 227 2.66 3.72 5.36
CA LEU A 227 2.49 4.92 4.56
C LEU A 227 1.80 6.00 5.40
N ASP A 228 2.48 7.12 5.63
CA ASP A 228 1.91 8.34 6.21
C ASP A 228 1.45 9.25 5.07
N ILE A 229 0.13 9.41 4.90
CA ILE A 229 -0.48 10.18 3.83
C ILE A 229 -1.05 11.49 4.37
N ARG A 230 -0.68 12.62 3.73
CA ARG A 230 -1.08 13.96 4.16
C ARG A 230 -1.42 14.86 2.99
N ARG A 231 -2.50 15.61 3.12
CA ARG A 231 -2.80 16.73 2.24
C ARG A 231 -1.81 17.86 2.52
N ILE A 232 -1.14 18.37 1.48
CA ILE A 232 -0.16 19.46 1.59
C ILE A 232 -0.63 20.74 0.93
N ALA A 233 -1.53 20.65 -0.06
CA ALA A 233 -2.11 21.81 -0.73
C ALA A 233 -3.48 21.45 -1.31
N THR A 234 -4.32 22.48 -1.54
CA THR A 234 -5.57 22.35 -2.29
C THR A 234 -5.32 22.81 -3.72
N ILE A 235 -5.75 21.99 -4.69
CA ILE A 235 -5.71 22.33 -6.12
C ILE A 235 -7.00 23.10 -6.44
N LYS A 236 -6.85 24.29 -7.02
CA LYS A 236 -7.97 25.17 -7.38
C LYS A 236 -8.01 25.39 -8.89
N LYS A 237 -9.20 25.49 -9.43
CA LYS A 237 -9.47 25.99 -10.81
C LYS A 237 -10.32 27.23 -10.68
N GLY A 238 -9.71 28.40 -10.86
CA GLY A 238 -10.31 29.66 -10.44
C GLY A 238 -10.47 29.68 -8.91
N GLU A 239 -11.68 29.95 -8.42
CA GLU A 239 -11.99 29.92 -6.98
C GLU A 239 -12.40 28.54 -6.46
N ALA A 240 -12.79 27.62 -7.36
CA ALA A 240 -13.28 26.30 -6.96
C ALA A 240 -12.12 25.35 -6.60
N ALA A 241 -12.24 24.69 -5.46
CA ALA A 241 -11.36 23.58 -5.09
C ALA A 241 -11.74 22.34 -5.91
N VAL A 242 -10.80 21.81 -6.71
CA VAL A 242 -11.02 20.66 -7.60
C VAL A 242 -10.26 19.42 -7.19
N GLY A 243 -9.36 19.53 -6.24
CA GLY A 243 -8.55 18.41 -5.77
C GLY A 243 -7.57 18.81 -4.68
N ASN A 244 -6.73 17.87 -4.28
CA ASN A 244 -5.69 18.07 -3.30
C ASN A 244 -4.34 17.53 -3.80
N ARG A 245 -3.26 18.25 -3.51
CA ARG A 245 -1.91 17.72 -3.56
C ARG A 245 -1.65 16.94 -2.29
N VAL A 246 -1.23 15.71 -2.44
CA VAL A 246 -1.02 14.78 -1.35
C VAL A 246 0.44 14.38 -1.30
N ARG A 247 1.00 14.28 -0.09
CA ARG A 247 2.32 13.70 0.17
C ARG A 247 2.16 12.40 0.91
N VAL A 248 2.86 11.35 0.44
CA VAL A 248 2.97 10.06 1.11
C VAL A 248 4.42 9.84 1.51
N LYS A 249 4.66 9.62 2.81
CA LYS A 249 5.97 9.22 3.33
C LYS A 249 5.97 7.73 3.62
N VAL A 250 6.92 7.02 3.04
CA VAL A 250 7.17 5.60 3.32
C VAL A 250 7.95 5.48 4.64
N VAL A 251 7.23 5.40 5.77
CA VAL A 251 7.83 5.44 7.11
C VAL A 251 8.50 4.11 7.47
N LYS A 252 7.98 3.01 6.93
CA LYS A 252 8.55 1.68 7.09
C LYS A 252 8.46 0.93 5.78
N ASN A 253 9.55 0.24 5.43
CA ASN A 253 9.60 -0.61 4.25
C ASN A 253 10.55 -1.78 4.53
N LYS A 254 10.05 -3.03 4.39
CA LYS A 254 10.83 -4.26 4.56
C LYS A 254 11.26 -4.88 3.22
N VAL A 255 10.85 -4.27 2.09
CA VAL A 255 11.14 -4.79 0.75
C VAL A 255 12.08 -3.89 -0.06
N ALA A 256 12.29 -2.65 0.40
CA ALA A 256 13.22 -1.66 -0.17
C ALA A 256 13.65 -0.64 0.89
N PRO A 257 14.63 0.24 0.63
CA PRO A 257 15.00 1.30 1.56
C PRO A 257 13.83 2.21 1.91
N PRO A 258 13.55 2.45 3.23
CA PRO A 258 12.46 3.30 3.70
C PRO A 258 12.78 4.79 3.60
N PHE A 259 11.85 5.63 4.08
CA PHE A 259 11.91 7.09 4.25
C PHE A 259 11.86 7.91 2.96
N ARG A 260 11.61 7.27 1.81
CA ARG A 260 11.29 7.98 0.58
C ARG A 260 9.92 8.65 0.68
N GLN A 261 9.73 9.68 -0.12
CA GLN A 261 8.48 10.43 -0.20
C GLN A 261 7.99 10.47 -1.64
N ALA A 262 6.68 10.52 -1.80
CA ALA A 262 6.01 10.72 -3.07
C ALA A 262 4.97 11.81 -2.93
N GLU A 263 4.81 12.62 -3.98
CA GLU A 263 3.73 13.60 -4.07
C GLU A 263 2.94 13.34 -5.33
N PHE A 264 1.63 13.49 -5.25
CA PHE A 264 0.72 13.33 -6.37
C PHE A 264 -0.58 14.11 -6.15
N ASP A 265 -1.29 14.36 -7.24
CA ASP A 265 -2.55 15.07 -7.22
C ASP A 265 -3.72 14.07 -7.12
N VAL A 266 -4.66 14.36 -6.22
CA VAL A 266 -5.93 13.63 -6.06
C VAL A 266 -7.06 14.56 -6.42
N MET A 267 -7.72 14.31 -7.54
CA MET A 267 -8.84 15.09 -8.03
C MET A 267 -10.17 14.54 -7.47
N TYR A 268 -11.08 15.41 -7.07
CA TYR A 268 -12.30 14.98 -6.35
C TYR A 268 -13.20 14.04 -7.17
N ASN A 269 -13.22 14.19 -8.50
CA ASN A 269 -14.08 13.38 -9.39
C ASN A 269 -13.32 12.34 -10.23
N GLN A 270 -12.02 12.12 -9.96
CA GLN A 270 -11.17 11.23 -10.78
C GLN A 270 -10.19 10.43 -9.93
N GLY A 271 -9.99 10.82 -8.66
CA GLY A 271 -8.97 10.22 -7.81
C GLY A 271 -7.55 10.66 -8.18
N ILE A 272 -6.60 9.74 -8.15
CA ILE A 272 -5.19 10.01 -8.44
C ILE A 272 -5.02 10.37 -9.92
N CYS A 273 -4.47 11.57 -10.19
CA CYS A 273 -4.18 12.02 -11.54
C CYS A 273 -2.86 11.41 -12.03
N LYS A 274 -2.95 10.38 -12.85
CA LYS A 274 -1.80 9.64 -13.37
C LYS A 274 -0.89 10.53 -14.22
N GLU A 275 -1.47 11.33 -15.08
CA GLU A 275 -0.77 12.24 -16.00
C GLU A 275 0.03 13.30 -15.25
N ALA A 276 -0.52 13.82 -14.16
CA ALA A 276 0.19 14.76 -13.30
C ALA A 276 1.42 14.15 -12.66
N GLY A 277 1.32 12.90 -12.19
CA GLY A 277 2.45 12.15 -11.63
C GLY A 277 3.54 11.86 -12.67
N ILE A 278 3.14 11.44 -13.87
CA ILE A 278 4.08 11.20 -14.99
C ILE A 278 4.78 12.52 -15.40
N LEU A 279 4.03 13.62 -15.52
CA LEU A 279 4.61 14.92 -15.83
C LEU A 279 5.67 15.35 -14.80
N ASP A 280 5.32 15.26 -13.51
CA ASP A 280 6.23 15.67 -12.43
C ASP A 280 7.52 14.85 -12.44
N MET A 281 7.42 13.52 -12.60
CA MET A 281 8.57 12.61 -12.70
C MET A 281 9.38 12.83 -13.98
N ALA A 282 8.70 13.06 -15.12
CA ALA A 282 9.37 13.33 -16.40
C ALA A 282 10.19 14.63 -16.36
N VAL A 283 9.67 15.66 -15.68
CA VAL A 283 10.42 16.91 -15.46
C VAL A 283 11.61 16.69 -14.54
N GLU A 284 11.44 15.93 -13.44
CA GLU A 284 12.53 15.60 -12.53
C GLU A 284 13.68 14.85 -13.24
N GLN A 285 13.33 13.91 -14.13
CA GLN A 285 14.28 13.12 -14.91
C GLN A 285 14.76 13.79 -16.20
N LYS A 286 14.33 15.04 -16.45
CA LYS A 286 14.67 15.79 -17.67
C LYS A 286 14.22 15.15 -18.99
N LEU A 287 13.21 14.29 -18.95
CA LEU A 287 12.51 13.76 -20.12
C LEU A 287 11.56 14.80 -20.72
N ILE A 288 11.03 15.67 -19.89
CA ILE A 288 10.31 16.89 -20.27
C ILE A 288 11.11 18.06 -19.71
N GLU A 289 11.41 19.03 -20.56
CA GLU A 289 12.08 20.25 -20.16
C GLU A 289 11.07 21.29 -19.67
N LYS A 290 11.43 21.97 -18.58
CA LYS A 290 10.63 23.08 -18.04
C LYS A 290 11.48 24.35 -18.02
N ALA A 291 11.10 25.32 -18.86
CA ALA A 291 11.73 26.65 -18.91
C ALA A 291 10.70 27.71 -18.52
N GLY A 292 10.80 28.23 -17.30
CA GLY A 292 9.79 29.13 -16.74
C GLY A 292 8.42 28.46 -16.64
N SER A 293 7.44 28.98 -17.37
CA SER A 293 6.08 28.41 -17.47
C SER A 293 5.89 27.42 -18.64
N TRP A 294 6.88 27.29 -19.51
CA TRP A 294 6.80 26.44 -20.70
C TRP A 294 7.31 25.02 -20.42
N PHE A 295 6.60 24.05 -20.99
CA PHE A 295 6.99 22.64 -21.02
C PHE A 295 7.32 22.26 -22.46
N SER A 296 8.42 21.50 -22.66
CA SER A 296 8.86 21.01 -23.97
C SER A 296 9.19 19.52 -23.91
N TYR A 297 8.86 18.80 -24.98
CA TYR A 297 9.16 17.40 -25.15
C TYR A 297 9.76 17.19 -26.55
N ASN A 298 10.93 16.53 -26.65
CA ASN A 298 11.68 16.36 -27.90
C ASN A 298 11.89 17.69 -28.66
N GLU A 299 12.33 18.74 -27.95
CA GLU A 299 12.58 20.09 -28.48
C GLU A 299 11.31 20.86 -28.92
N GLU A 300 10.13 20.23 -28.88
CA GLU A 300 8.86 20.88 -29.22
C GLU A 300 8.18 21.41 -27.96
N LYS A 301 7.68 22.65 -28.03
CA LYS A 301 6.84 23.24 -26.96
C LYS A 301 5.49 22.54 -26.93
N ILE A 302 5.19 21.84 -25.83
CA ILE A 302 3.90 21.14 -25.66
C ILE A 302 2.83 21.99 -25.01
N SER A 303 3.21 22.87 -24.07
CA SER A 303 2.24 23.69 -23.35
C SER A 303 2.87 24.80 -22.55
N GLN A 304 2.08 25.87 -22.29
CA GLN A 304 2.35 26.84 -21.26
C GLN A 304 1.50 26.49 -20.01
N GLY A 305 2.17 26.34 -18.86
CA GLY A 305 1.53 25.97 -17.59
C GLY A 305 1.33 24.47 -17.41
N ARG A 306 1.29 24.06 -16.13
CA ARG A 306 1.21 22.65 -15.72
C ARG A 306 -0.09 21.98 -16.17
N GLU A 307 -1.23 22.69 -16.08
CA GLU A 307 -2.53 22.15 -16.49
C GLU A 307 -2.58 21.82 -18.00
N GLY A 308 -1.99 22.69 -18.83
CA GLY A 308 -1.89 22.43 -20.25
C GLY A 308 -1.01 21.23 -20.58
N ALA A 309 0.10 21.03 -19.84
CA ALA A 309 0.96 19.87 -20.01
C ALA A 309 0.27 18.56 -19.58
N ILE A 310 -0.50 18.58 -18.49
CA ILE A 310 -1.33 17.44 -18.06
C ILE A 310 -2.35 17.11 -19.15
N ARG A 311 -3.07 18.12 -19.69
CA ARG A 311 -4.03 17.93 -20.77
C ARG A 311 -3.37 17.32 -22.01
N TYR A 312 -2.20 17.80 -22.39
CA TYR A 312 -1.45 17.24 -23.51
C TYR A 312 -1.17 15.74 -23.33
N LEU A 313 -0.75 15.31 -22.11
CA LEU A 313 -0.53 13.89 -21.82
C LEU A 313 -1.83 13.08 -21.79
N THR A 314 -2.94 13.68 -21.43
CA THR A 314 -4.27 13.05 -21.51
C THR A 314 -4.71 12.84 -22.96
N GLU A 315 -4.48 13.82 -23.83
CA GLU A 315 -4.83 13.78 -25.25
C GLU A 315 -3.86 12.93 -26.10
N LYS A 316 -2.64 12.69 -25.60
CA LYS A 316 -1.57 11.92 -26.25
C LYS A 316 -1.16 10.70 -25.43
N PRO A 317 -2.01 9.64 -25.37
CA PRO A 317 -1.71 8.45 -24.57
C PRO A 317 -0.40 7.77 -24.98
N ASP A 318 -0.03 7.77 -26.26
CA ASP A 318 1.23 7.18 -26.74
C ASP A 318 2.46 7.84 -26.12
N VAL A 319 2.44 9.19 -26.00
CA VAL A 319 3.52 9.96 -25.36
C VAL A 319 3.54 9.68 -23.86
N ARG A 320 2.37 9.68 -23.22
CA ARG A 320 2.22 9.37 -21.79
C ARG A 320 2.80 7.99 -21.47
N ASP A 321 2.40 6.96 -22.21
CA ASP A 321 2.80 5.58 -21.95
C ASP A 321 4.29 5.36 -22.23
N LYS A 322 4.83 6.06 -23.25
CA LYS A 322 6.28 6.09 -23.52
C LYS A 322 7.06 6.71 -22.35
N LEU A 323 6.61 7.84 -21.84
CA LEU A 323 7.23 8.51 -20.70
C LEU A 323 7.14 7.64 -19.43
N GLU A 324 5.98 7.03 -19.16
CA GLU A 324 5.84 6.11 -18.04
C GLU A 324 6.81 4.96 -18.12
N LYS A 325 6.95 4.33 -19.29
CA LYS A 325 7.91 3.26 -19.52
C LYS A 325 9.34 3.71 -19.26
N GLN A 326 9.76 4.85 -19.77
CA GLN A 326 11.10 5.40 -19.54
C GLN A 326 11.37 5.70 -18.07
N ILE A 327 10.38 6.25 -17.35
CA ILE A 327 10.47 6.50 -15.91
C ILE A 327 10.63 5.19 -15.15
N ARG A 328 9.85 4.15 -15.47
CA ARG A 328 9.96 2.84 -14.83
C ARG A 328 11.32 2.21 -15.06
N GLU A 329 11.81 2.22 -16.29
CA GLU A 329 13.14 1.70 -16.64
C GLU A 329 14.26 2.43 -15.89
N SER A 330 14.24 3.75 -15.85
CA SER A 330 15.26 4.56 -15.16
C SER A 330 15.25 4.40 -13.64
N THR A 331 14.10 4.05 -13.06
CA THR A 331 13.94 3.83 -11.63
C THR A 331 14.07 2.36 -11.23
N GLY A 332 14.37 1.46 -12.19
CA GLY A 332 14.52 0.03 -11.95
C GLY A 332 13.20 -0.70 -11.63
N LEU A 333 12.06 -0.11 -12.01
CA LEU A 333 10.75 -0.72 -11.87
C LEU A 333 10.42 -1.58 -13.09
N LYS A 334 9.63 -2.64 -12.87
CA LYS A 334 9.10 -3.43 -13.97
C LYS A 334 8.18 -2.59 -14.87
N PRO A 335 8.07 -2.95 -16.16
CA PRO A 335 7.01 -2.41 -17.03
C PRO A 335 5.63 -2.56 -16.38
N ALA A 336 4.73 -1.63 -16.70
CA ALA A 336 3.36 -1.64 -16.16
C ALA A 336 2.53 -2.77 -16.78
#